data_d9aabe4b1a254f85da9f7df735461767
#
_entry.id   d9aabe4b1a254f85da9f7df735461767
#
_cell.length_a   1.000
_cell.length_b   1.000
_cell.length_c   1.000
_cell.angle_alpha   90.00
_cell.angle_beta   90.00
_cell.angle_gamma   90.00
#
_symmetry.space_group_name_H-M   'P 1'
#
loop_
_entity.id
_entity.type
_entity.pdbx_description
1 polymer ?
#
loop_
_entity_poly.entity_id
_entity_poly.type
_entity_poly.pdbx_seq_one_letter_code
_entity_poly.pdbx_strand_id
1 'polypeptide(L)'
;RGWITPRAMRRGIALTTLAAAACGCGLLRYGGAELLAVGVACLLFAFLYTAGPCPLAYRGWGDALVLVFFGFIPVGATCYVQTGTVPPAVAPTALAAGLVIDTLLLLNNYRDREQDALSGKRTLVVRLGARAGERLYLAAGCGAAALCLALLPLAYVPLHVAAWRRMVRIGRGRELNRLLGTTSRNILLFGLLLALGIALARC
;
A
#
# COMPACT_ATOMS: atom_id res chain seq x y z
N ARG A 1 22.78 -12.90 -6.26
CA ARG A 1 23.38 -13.86 -5.32
C ARG A 1 23.11 -15.33 -5.69
N GLY A 2 22.25 -15.61 -6.73
CA GLY A 2 22.06 -16.97 -7.27
C GLY A 2 21.32 -17.96 -6.34
N TRP A 3 20.66 -17.50 -5.26
CA TRP A 3 20.00 -18.38 -4.30
C TRP A 3 18.79 -19.12 -4.88
N ILE A 4 18.13 -18.52 -5.88
CA ILE A 4 16.95 -19.09 -6.51
C ILE A 4 17.16 -19.05 -8.03
N THR A 5 16.93 -20.19 -8.69
CA THR A 5 17.03 -20.25 -10.15
C THR A 5 15.83 -19.53 -10.81
N PRO A 6 15.97 -18.98 -12.03
CA PRO A 6 14.84 -18.37 -12.76
C PRO A 6 13.65 -19.32 -12.97
N ARG A 7 13.92 -20.64 -13.10
CA ARG A 7 12.86 -21.66 -13.21
C ARG A 7 12.10 -21.82 -11.89
N ALA A 8 12.81 -21.87 -10.77
CA ALA A 8 12.19 -21.97 -9.44
C ALA A 8 11.37 -20.71 -9.12
N MET A 9 11.87 -19.54 -9.48
CA MET A 9 11.13 -18.26 -9.32
C MET A 9 9.83 -18.28 -10.12
N ARG A 10 9.86 -18.66 -11.40
CA ARG A 10 8.65 -18.74 -12.25
C ARG A 10 7.63 -19.74 -11.70
N ARG A 11 8.08 -20.91 -11.22
CA ARG A 11 7.19 -21.89 -10.56
C ARG A 11 6.57 -21.32 -9.29
N GLY A 12 7.35 -20.63 -8.48
CA GLY A 12 6.85 -19.96 -7.27
C GLY A 12 5.76 -18.93 -7.60
N ILE A 13 5.99 -18.06 -8.60
CA ILE A 13 5.01 -17.08 -9.07
C ILE A 13 3.72 -17.80 -9.55
N ALA A 14 3.85 -18.83 -10.37
CA ALA A 14 2.68 -19.56 -10.88
C ALA A 14 1.88 -20.21 -9.74
N LEU A 15 2.53 -20.90 -8.80
CA LEU A 15 1.89 -21.54 -7.66
C LEU A 15 1.18 -20.53 -6.75
N THR A 16 1.84 -19.41 -6.42
CA THR A 16 1.21 -18.38 -5.57
C THR A 16 0.05 -17.68 -6.28
N THR A 17 0.16 -17.44 -7.59
CA THR A 17 -0.94 -16.88 -8.39
C THR A 17 -2.14 -17.82 -8.44
N LEU A 18 -1.91 -19.12 -8.68
CA LEU A 18 -2.97 -20.12 -8.69
C LEU A 18 -3.63 -20.27 -7.32
N ALA A 19 -2.85 -20.30 -6.24
CA ALA A 19 -3.36 -20.36 -4.89
C ALA A 19 -4.22 -19.11 -4.55
N ALA A 20 -3.75 -17.92 -4.91
CA ALA A 20 -4.51 -16.68 -4.72
C ALA A 20 -5.83 -16.69 -5.52
N ALA A 21 -5.78 -17.15 -6.79
CA ALA A 21 -6.98 -17.29 -7.62
C ALA A 21 -7.97 -18.30 -7.03
N ALA A 22 -7.50 -19.46 -6.56
CA ALA A 22 -8.34 -20.48 -5.91
C ALA A 22 -9.02 -19.93 -4.63
N CYS A 23 -8.27 -19.22 -3.77
CA CYS A 23 -8.84 -18.52 -2.61
C CYS A 23 -9.87 -17.46 -3.01
N GLY A 24 -9.57 -16.68 -4.06
CA GLY A 24 -10.47 -15.66 -4.60
C GLY A 24 -11.77 -16.25 -5.14
N CYS A 25 -11.71 -17.41 -5.80
CA CYS A 25 -12.92 -18.14 -6.27
C CYS A 25 -13.86 -18.49 -5.13
N GLY A 26 -13.35 -18.75 -3.91
CA GLY A 26 -14.18 -18.97 -2.74
C GLY A 26 -15.08 -17.78 -2.38
N LEU A 27 -14.65 -16.55 -2.68
CA LEU A 27 -15.40 -15.32 -2.42
C LEU A 27 -16.55 -15.09 -3.40
N LEU A 28 -16.54 -15.76 -4.57
CA LEU A 28 -17.62 -15.64 -5.58
C LEU A 28 -18.98 -16.08 -5.04
N ARG A 29 -19.00 -16.91 -3.99
CA ARG A 29 -20.23 -17.29 -3.27
C ARG A 29 -20.94 -16.09 -2.63
N TYR A 30 -20.20 -15.02 -2.36
CA TYR A 30 -20.70 -13.86 -1.61
C TYR A 30 -20.89 -12.61 -2.48
N GLY A 31 -20.34 -12.56 -3.72
CA GLY A 31 -20.37 -11.34 -4.51
C GLY A 31 -20.42 -11.52 -6.04
N GLY A 32 -20.59 -12.74 -6.53
CA GLY A 32 -20.86 -12.97 -7.96
C GLY A 32 -19.77 -12.47 -8.93
N ALA A 33 -20.22 -12.01 -10.11
CA ALA A 33 -19.37 -11.62 -11.23
C ALA A 33 -18.52 -10.37 -10.95
N GLU A 34 -19.00 -9.48 -10.10
CA GLU A 34 -18.29 -8.25 -9.73
C GLU A 34 -16.97 -8.56 -9.01
N LEU A 35 -16.99 -9.53 -8.08
CA LEU A 35 -15.77 -9.96 -7.40
C LEU A 35 -14.81 -10.70 -8.34
N LEU A 36 -15.34 -11.44 -9.33
CA LEU A 36 -14.51 -12.04 -10.37
C LEU A 36 -13.76 -10.95 -11.16
N ALA A 37 -14.47 -9.91 -11.60
CA ALA A 37 -13.87 -8.80 -12.34
C ALA A 37 -12.78 -8.09 -11.50
N VAL A 38 -13.03 -7.85 -10.22
CA VAL A 38 -12.04 -7.28 -9.29
C VAL A 38 -10.83 -8.20 -9.14
N GLY A 39 -11.03 -9.51 -8.96
CA GLY A 39 -9.96 -10.49 -8.84
C GLY A 39 -9.09 -10.57 -10.09
N VAL A 40 -9.70 -10.59 -11.27
CA VAL A 40 -9.00 -10.56 -12.57
C VAL A 40 -8.20 -9.25 -12.70
N ALA A 41 -8.78 -8.11 -12.37
CA ALA A 41 -8.08 -6.84 -12.38
C ALA A 41 -6.87 -6.85 -11.43
N CYS A 42 -7.01 -7.35 -10.21
CA CYS A 42 -5.91 -7.48 -9.25
C CYS A 42 -4.75 -8.31 -9.81
N LEU A 43 -5.04 -9.46 -10.41
CA LEU A 43 -4.02 -10.32 -11.02
C LEU A 43 -3.35 -9.62 -12.22
N LEU A 44 -4.15 -9.00 -13.10
CA LEU A 44 -3.63 -8.28 -14.27
C LEU A 44 -2.67 -7.16 -13.84
N PHE A 45 -3.09 -6.31 -12.92
CA PHE A 45 -2.27 -5.19 -12.43
C PHE A 45 -1.05 -5.65 -11.61
N ALA A 46 -1.12 -6.78 -10.90
CA ALA A 46 0.04 -7.36 -10.23
C ALA A 46 1.17 -7.69 -11.24
N PHE A 47 0.82 -8.21 -12.42
CA PHE A 47 1.79 -8.45 -13.50
C PHE A 47 2.20 -7.15 -14.19
N LEU A 48 1.28 -6.27 -14.56
CA LEU A 48 1.56 -5.01 -15.24
C LEU A 48 2.40 -4.05 -14.38
N TYR A 49 2.38 -4.21 -13.06
CA TYR A 49 3.17 -3.40 -12.15
C TYR A 49 4.68 -3.56 -12.39
N THR A 50 5.14 -4.80 -12.59
CA THR A 50 6.57 -5.12 -12.69
C THR A 50 6.99 -5.69 -14.04
N ALA A 51 6.07 -6.18 -14.86
CA ALA A 51 6.33 -6.90 -16.10
C ALA A 51 5.68 -6.23 -17.32
N GLY A 52 6.06 -6.68 -18.50
CA GLY A 52 5.54 -6.18 -19.77
C GLY A 52 6.38 -5.04 -20.37
N PRO A 53 5.94 -4.50 -21.53
CA PRO A 53 6.69 -3.48 -22.27
C PRO A 53 6.71 -2.11 -21.59
N CYS A 54 5.79 -1.91 -20.63
CA CYS A 54 5.59 -0.63 -19.94
C CYS A 54 5.25 -0.83 -18.46
N PRO A 55 6.20 -1.33 -17.63
CA PRO A 55 5.91 -1.59 -16.22
C PRO A 55 5.49 -0.32 -15.49
N LEU A 56 4.33 -0.37 -14.82
CA LEU A 56 3.72 0.79 -14.17
C LEU A 56 4.58 1.33 -13.02
N ALA A 57 5.31 0.46 -12.33
CA ALA A 57 6.27 0.84 -11.30
C ALA A 57 7.39 1.76 -11.81
N TYR A 58 7.79 1.61 -13.10
CA TYR A 58 8.82 2.44 -13.73
C TYR A 58 8.29 3.80 -14.18
N ARG A 59 6.99 3.97 -14.27
CA ARG A 59 6.32 5.17 -14.79
C ARG A 59 5.78 6.11 -13.72
N GLY A 60 6.01 5.80 -12.44
CA GLY A 60 5.56 6.63 -11.33
C GLY A 60 4.08 6.44 -10.95
N TRP A 61 3.45 5.33 -11.40
CA TRP A 61 2.09 4.98 -11.04
C TRP A 61 1.97 4.21 -9.71
N GLY A 62 3.12 3.89 -9.08
CA GLY A 62 3.17 3.06 -7.88
C GLY A 62 2.25 3.54 -6.76
N ASP A 63 2.38 4.82 -6.42
CA ASP A 63 1.62 5.44 -5.32
C ASP A 63 0.10 5.41 -5.60
N ALA A 64 -0.33 5.74 -6.83
CA ALA A 64 -1.74 5.65 -7.21
C ALA A 64 -2.27 4.21 -7.15
N LEU A 65 -1.47 3.23 -7.59
CA LEU A 65 -1.83 1.82 -7.54
C LEU A 65 -1.91 1.29 -6.10
N VAL A 66 -1.07 1.80 -5.19
CA VAL A 66 -1.18 1.46 -3.76
C VAL A 66 -2.51 1.97 -3.20
N LEU A 67 -2.91 3.20 -3.50
CA LEU A 67 -4.21 3.70 -3.06
C LEU A 67 -5.36 2.82 -3.54
N VAL A 68 -5.32 2.39 -4.80
CA VAL A 68 -6.39 1.54 -5.38
C VAL A 68 -6.33 0.13 -4.80
N PHE A 69 -5.19 -0.57 -4.94
CA PHE A 69 -5.10 -2.01 -4.68
C PHE A 69 -4.82 -2.37 -3.20
N PHE A 70 -4.40 -1.41 -2.38
CA PHE A 70 -4.20 -1.61 -0.94
C PHE A 70 -5.12 -0.74 -0.08
N GLY A 71 -5.83 0.22 -0.68
CA GLY A 71 -6.85 1.04 -0.03
C GLY A 71 -8.25 0.66 -0.48
N PHE A 72 -8.65 1.16 -1.67
CA PHE A 72 -10.05 1.06 -2.13
C PHE A 72 -10.51 -0.37 -2.35
N ILE A 73 -9.73 -1.22 -3.02
CA ILE A 73 -10.15 -2.59 -3.32
C ILE A 73 -10.28 -3.43 -2.03
N PRO A 74 -9.28 -3.55 -1.14
CA PRO A 74 -9.42 -4.40 0.03
C PRO A 74 -10.54 -3.95 0.97
N VAL A 75 -10.66 -2.64 1.22
CA VAL A 75 -11.69 -2.11 2.12
C VAL A 75 -13.07 -2.21 1.48
N GLY A 76 -13.21 -1.81 0.21
CA GLY A 76 -14.48 -1.88 -0.52
C GLY A 76 -14.96 -3.31 -0.74
N ALA A 77 -14.08 -4.22 -1.18
CA ALA A 77 -14.43 -5.63 -1.40
C ALA A 77 -14.79 -6.33 -0.09
N THR A 78 -14.09 -6.03 1.02
CA THR A 78 -14.43 -6.57 2.34
C THR A 78 -15.81 -6.10 2.78
N CYS A 79 -16.12 -4.81 2.60
CA CYS A 79 -17.45 -4.28 2.89
C CYS A 79 -18.51 -4.96 2.02
N TYR A 80 -18.27 -5.06 0.72
CA TYR A 80 -19.19 -5.68 -0.24
C TYR A 80 -19.51 -7.14 0.10
N VAL A 81 -18.50 -7.94 0.39
CA VAL A 81 -18.68 -9.37 0.76
C VAL A 81 -19.51 -9.54 2.02
N GLN A 82 -19.42 -8.61 2.97
CA GLN A 82 -20.12 -8.69 4.26
C GLN A 82 -21.53 -8.10 4.21
N THR A 83 -21.78 -7.07 3.40
CA THR A 83 -23.02 -6.29 3.44
C THR A 83 -23.79 -6.28 2.10
N GLY A 84 -23.20 -6.80 1.02
CA GLY A 84 -23.76 -6.75 -0.34
C GLY A 84 -23.67 -5.41 -1.02
N THR A 85 -23.16 -4.36 -0.35
CA THR A 85 -23.06 -2.98 -0.88
C THR A 85 -21.77 -2.30 -0.47
N VAL A 86 -21.40 -1.20 -1.15
CA VAL A 86 -20.29 -0.33 -0.76
C VAL A 86 -20.81 1.09 -0.59
N PRO A 87 -21.28 1.47 0.61
CA PRO A 87 -21.75 2.83 0.86
C PRO A 87 -20.63 3.88 0.63
N PRO A 88 -20.95 5.10 0.18
CA PRO A 88 -19.97 6.17 -0.02
C PRO A 88 -19.16 6.51 1.23
N ALA A 89 -19.73 6.29 2.42
CA ALA A 89 -19.06 6.47 3.72
C ALA A 89 -17.82 5.58 3.93
N VAL A 90 -17.66 4.51 3.12
CA VAL A 90 -16.48 3.63 3.15
C VAL A 90 -15.26 4.30 2.48
N ALA A 91 -15.47 5.24 1.56
CA ALA A 91 -14.40 5.85 0.78
C ALA A 91 -13.32 6.57 1.62
N PRO A 92 -13.65 7.37 2.66
CA PRO A 92 -12.62 7.97 3.51
C PRO A 92 -11.75 6.94 4.24
N THR A 93 -12.36 5.86 4.74
CA THR A 93 -11.63 4.76 5.40
C THR A 93 -10.72 4.02 4.41
N ALA A 94 -11.20 3.77 3.19
CA ALA A 94 -10.43 3.14 2.12
C ALA A 94 -9.23 4.02 1.71
N LEU A 95 -9.45 5.32 1.55
CA LEU A 95 -8.39 6.28 1.26
C LEU A 95 -7.36 6.37 2.41
N ALA A 96 -7.82 6.40 3.66
CA ALA A 96 -6.95 6.41 4.83
C ALA A 96 -6.06 5.15 4.90
N ALA A 97 -6.64 3.97 4.65
CA ALA A 97 -5.90 2.72 4.57
C ALA A 97 -4.85 2.75 3.44
N GLY A 98 -5.22 3.22 2.26
CA GLY A 98 -4.30 3.38 1.13
C GLY A 98 -3.16 4.33 1.45
N LEU A 99 -3.44 5.51 1.99
CA LEU A 99 -2.44 6.52 2.32
C LEU A 99 -1.45 6.03 3.39
N VAL A 100 -1.93 5.36 4.44
CA VAL A 100 -1.01 4.86 5.48
C VAL A 100 -0.11 3.76 4.93
N ILE A 101 -0.60 2.90 4.05
CA ILE A 101 0.21 1.86 3.38
C ILE A 101 1.19 2.51 2.40
N ASP A 102 0.78 3.55 1.68
CA ASP A 102 1.64 4.28 0.75
C ASP A 102 2.86 4.92 1.42
N THR A 103 2.80 5.23 2.72
CA THR A 103 3.99 5.67 3.47
C THR A 103 5.15 4.68 3.37
N LEU A 104 4.87 3.38 3.30
CA LEU A 104 5.92 2.36 3.13
C LEU A 104 6.52 2.40 1.72
N LEU A 105 5.69 2.57 0.68
CA LEU A 105 6.16 2.71 -0.70
C LEU A 105 6.96 4.00 -0.86
N LEU A 106 6.48 5.12 -0.35
CA LEU A 106 7.17 6.40 -0.39
C LEU A 106 8.56 6.33 0.27
N LEU A 107 8.64 5.69 1.45
CA LEU A 107 9.92 5.49 2.13
C LEU A 107 10.86 4.56 1.35
N ASN A 108 10.32 3.50 0.75
CA ASN A 108 11.09 2.58 -0.10
C ASN A 108 11.64 3.32 -1.34
N ASN A 109 10.80 4.06 -2.03
CA ASN A 109 11.19 4.88 -3.19
C ASN A 109 12.17 6.01 -2.80
N TYR A 110 12.03 6.59 -1.61
CA TYR A 110 12.95 7.59 -1.08
C TYR A 110 14.34 6.99 -0.80
N ARG A 111 14.40 5.79 -0.20
CA ARG A 111 15.65 5.07 0.04
C ARG A 111 16.38 4.75 -1.26
N ASP A 112 15.62 4.27 -2.26
CA ASP A 112 16.18 3.70 -3.49
C ASP A 112 16.28 4.73 -4.63
N ARG A 113 15.94 5.99 -4.42
CA ARG A 113 15.79 7.03 -5.45
C ARG A 113 16.98 7.19 -6.39
N GLU A 114 18.21 7.06 -5.86
CA GLU A 114 19.42 7.18 -6.67
C GLU A 114 19.58 5.96 -7.60
N GLN A 115 19.34 4.76 -7.05
CA GLN A 115 19.40 3.51 -7.82
C GLN A 115 18.24 3.41 -8.82
N ASP A 116 17.05 3.85 -8.43
CA ASP A 116 15.87 3.91 -9.30
C ASP A 116 16.12 4.85 -10.48
N ALA A 117 16.70 6.03 -10.25
CA ALA A 117 17.06 6.96 -11.32
C ALA A 117 18.08 6.35 -12.31
N LEU A 118 19.12 5.67 -11.80
CA LEU A 118 20.12 4.99 -12.64
C LEU A 118 19.51 3.86 -13.47
N SER A 119 18.51 3.16 -12.95
CA SER A 119 17.79 2.09 -13.65
C SER A 119 16.68 2.57 -14.58
N GLY A 120 16.49 3.88 -14.71
CA GLY A 120 15.42 4.48 -15.53
C GLY A 120 14.03 4.44 -14.90
N LYS A 121 13.92 4.04 -13.65
CA LYS A 121 12.65 4.02 -12.90
C LYS A 121 12.30 5.44 -12.43
N ARG A 122 11.13 5.92 -12.82
CA ARG A 122 10.65 7.30 -12.58
C ARG A 122 9.54 7.33 -11.54
N THR A 123 9.86 6.95 -10.29
CA THR A 123 8.93 7.07 -9.15
C THR A 123 8.60 8.54 -8.86
N LEU A 124 7.57 8.82 -8.06
CA LEU A 124 7.25 10.21 -7.64
C LEU A 124 8.46 10.86 -6.97
N VAL A 125 9.18 10.14 -6.12
CA VAL A 125 10.36 10.66 -5.43
C VAL A 125 11.50 10.97 -6.40
N VAL A 126 11.70 10.15 -7.44
CA VAL A 126 12.72 10.42 -8.49
C VAL A 126 12.35 11.65 -9.32
N ARG A 127 11.04 11.83 -9.63
CA ARG A 127 10.56 12.96 -10.43
C ARG A 127 10.55 14.29 -9.67
N LEU A 128 10.11 14.26 -8.43
CA LEU A 128 9.85 15.47 -7.63
C LEU A 128 11.01 15.81 -6.69
N GLY A 129 11.96 14.89 -6.53
CA GLY A 129 13.12 15.02 -5.66
C GLY A 129 12.88 14.61 -4.21
N ALA A 130 13.97 14.48 -3.46
CA ALA A 130 13.97 13.97 -2.09
C ALA A 130 13.09 14.77 -1.14
N ARG A 131 13.15 16.11 -1.20
CA ARG A 131 12.33 16.98 -0.34
C ARG A 131 10.83 16.80 -0.56
N ALA A 132 10.41 16.57 -1.80
CA ALA A 132 9.01 16.26 -2.10
C ALA A 132 8.62 14.89 -1.54
N GLY A 133 9.48 13.88 -1.65
CA GLY A 133 9.29 12.57 -1.04
C GLY A 133 9.10 12.64 0.48
N GLU A 134 9.90 13.44 1.16
CA GLU A 134 9.77 13.69 2.60
C GLU A 134 8.42 14.33 2.98
N ARG A 135 7.97 15.32 2.19
CA ARG A 135 6.67 15.97 2.39
C ARG A 135 5.50 15.04 2.09
N LEU A 136 5.59 14.25 1.02
CA LEU A 136 4.57 13.26 0.66
C LEU A 136 4.44 12.19 1.75
N TYR A 137 5.57 11.68 2.28
CA TYR A 137 5.54 10.74 3.38
C TYR A 137 4.81 11.30 4.60
N LEU A 138 5.16 12.54 5.03
CA LEU A 138 4.49 13.19 6.15
C LEU A 138 3.01 13.42 5.89
N ALA A 139 2.68 13.96 4.71
CA ALA A 139 1.31 14.28 4.31
C ALA A 139 0.42 13.03 4.22
N ALA A 140 0.93 11.92 3.69
CA ALA A 140 0.18 10.67 3.55
C ALA A 140 -0.23 10.12 4.94
N GLY A 141 0.68 10.03 5.89
CA GLY A 141 0.35 9.52 7.22
C GLY A 141 -0.53 10.46 8.05
N CYS A 142 -0.27 11.77 8.01
CA CYS A 142 -1.13 12.75 8.69
C CYS A 142 -2.51 12.83 8.02
N GLY A 143 -2.57 12.79 6.70
CA GLY A 143 -3.82 12.77 5.93
C GLY A 143 -4.65 11.52 6.20
N ALA A 144 -4.01 10.35 6.31
CA ALA A 144 -4.69 9.12 6.72
C ALA A 144 -5.37 9.26 8.08
N ALA A 145 -4.67 9.83 9.06
CA ALA A 145 -5.24 10.04 10.40
C ALA A 145 -6.37 11.08 10.39
N ALA A 146 -6.24 12.14 9.59
CA ALA A 146 -7.25 13.20 9.49
C ALA A 146 -8.55 12.73 8.79
N LEU A 147 -8.46 11.75 7.88
CA LEU A 147 -9.62 11.15 7.20
C LEU A 147 -10.44 10.23 8.09
N CYS A 148 -9.86 9.78 9.20
CA CYS A 148 -10.57 8.90 10.14
C CYS A 148 -11.55 9.69 10.99
N LEU A 149 -12.84 9.33 10.93
CA LEU A 149 -13.88 9.91 11.77
C LEU A 149 -13.70 9.52 13.25
N ALA A 150 -12.97 8.45 13.54
CA ALA A 150 -12.63 8.02 14.89
C ALA A 150 -11.37 8.74 15.39
N LEU A 151 -11.37 9.19 16.66
CA LEU A 151 -10.24 9.92 17.24
C LEU A 151 -9.02 9.06 17.53
N LEU A 152 -9.20 7.74 17.73
CA LEU A 152 -8.10 6.83 18.10
C LEU A 152 -6.94 6.79 17.10
N PRO A 153 -7.16 6.80 15.78
CA PRO A 153 -6.06 6.85 14.81
C PRO A 153 -5.16 8.08 14.93
N LEU A 154 -5.61 9.17 15.57
CA LEU A 154 -4.77 10.33 15.83
C LEU A 154 -3.56 10.01 16.72
N ALA A 155 -3.65 8.99 17.57
CA ALA A 155 -2.53 8.51 18.39
C ALA A 155 -1.36 7.95 17.57
N TYR A 156 -1.59 7.62 16.29
CA TYR A 156 -0.55 7.23 15.36
C TYR A 156 0.34 8.42 14.94
N VAL A 157 -0.21 9.65 14.88
CA VAL A 157 0.46 10.84 14.32
C VAL A 157 1.82 11.13 14.98
N PRO A 158 1.97 11.12 16.31
CA PRO A 158 3.28 11.35 16.94
C PRO A 158 4.35 10.34 16.50
N LEU A 159 3.98 9.07 16.35
CA LEU A 159 4.89 8.01 15.91
C LEU A 159 5.27 8.19 14.44
N HIS A 160 4.32 8.60 13.60
CA HIS A 160 4.57 8.90 12.20
C HIS A 160 5.50 10.10 12.03
N VAL A 161 5.25 11.18 12.76
CA VAL A 161 6.11 12.38 12.74
C VAL A 161 7.52 12.05 13.24
N ALA A 162 7.66 11.20 14.25
CA ALA A 162 8.97 10.73 14.72
C ALA A 162 9.71 9.92 13.63
N ALA A 163 9.00 9.04 12.91
CA ALA A 163 9.55 8.30 11.78
C ALA A 163 9.97 9.25 10.63
N TRP A 164 9.13 10.22 10.30
CA TRP A 164 9.46 11.25 9.31
C TRP A 164 10.70 12.05 9.69
N ARG A 165 10.80 12.57 10.93
CA ARG A 165 11.98 13.30 11.41
C ARG A 165 13.25 12.45 11.29
N ARG A 166 13.14 11.15 11.58
CA ARG A 166 14.25 10.21 11.44
C ARG A 166 14.61 9.98 9.97
N MET A 167 13.62 9.84 9.06
CA MET A 167 13.81 9.75 7.61
C MET A 167 14.61 10.95 7.07
N VAL A 168 14.19 12.18 7.42
CA VAL A 168 14.84 13.42 7.01
C VAL A 168 16.27 13.50 7.55
N ARG A 169 16.50 13.12 8.82
CA ARG A 169 17.83 13.13 9.44
C ARG A 169 18.80 12.14 8.79
N ILE A 170 18.33 10.93 8.47
CA ILE A 170 19.15 9.90 7.80
C ILE A 170 19.43 10.31 6.36
N GLY A 171 18.46 10.85 5.65
CA GLY A 171 18.56 11.35 4.28
C GLY A 171 18.82 10.26 3.23
N ARG A 172 19.78 9.34 3.45
CA ARG A 172 20.18 8.29 2.49
C ARG A 172 20.90 7.13 3.17
N GLY A 173 20.97 5.99 2.48
CA GLY A 173 21.79 4.86 2.88
C GLY A 173 21.03 3.75 3.59
N ARG A 174 21.78 2.72 4.02
CA ARG A 174 21.24 1.46 4.56
C ARG A 174 20.47 1.60 5.88
N GLU A 175 20.68 2.70 6.60
CA GLU A 175 19.95 2.95 7.85
C GLU A 175 18.45 3.13 7.64
N LEU A 176 18.04 3.58 6.45
CA LEU A 176 16.62 3.66 6.06
C LEU A 176 15.91 2.28 6.07
N ASN A 177 16.65 1.17 5.96
CA ASN A 177 16.07 -0.17 6.06
C ASN A 177 15.44 -0.44 7.44
N ARG A 178 16.06 0.07 8.51
CA ARG A 178 15.49 -0.05 9.87
C ARG A 178 14.20 0.77 10.00
N LEU A 179 14.13 1.88 9.28
CA LEU A 179 12.96 2.74 9.30
C LEU A 179 11.77 2.11 8.55
N LEU A 180 12.00 1.28 7.51
CA LEU A 180 10.94 0.48 6.88
C LEU A 180 10.22 -0.40 7.92
N GLY A 181 10.96 -1.09 8.78
CA GLY A 181 10.36 -1.88 9.86
C GLY A 181 9.58 -1.03 10.87
N THR A 182 10.08 0.17 11.19
CA THR A 182 9.34 1.13 12.04
C THR A 182 8.05 1.59 11.37
N THR A 183 8.10 1.93 10.09
CA THR A 183 6.92 2.35 9.30
C THR A 183 5.89 1.22 9.22
N SER A 184 6.31 -0.03 8.95
CA SER A 184 5.41 -1.20 8.91
C SER A 184 4.71 -1.42 10.26
N ARG A 185 5.43 -1.30 11.37
CA ARG A 185 4.83 -1.37 12.72
C ARG A 185 3.80 -0.24 12.95
N ASN A 186 4.13 0.96 12.51
CA ASN A 186 3.22 2.10 12.64
C ASN A 186 1.95 1.92 11.80
N ILE A 187 2.05 1.32 10.60
CA ILE A 187 0.91 0.94 9.75
C ILE A 187 0.02 -0.06 10.47
N LEU A 188 0.59 -1.11 11.06
CA LEU A 188 -0.17 -2.09 11.85
C LEU A 188 -0.90 -1.42 13.01
N LEU A 189 -0.21 -0.56 13.77
CA LEU A 189 -0.82 0.18 14.88
C LEU A 189 -1.97 1.06 14.39
N PHE A 190 -1.79 1.78 13.28
CA PHE A 190 -2.87 2.58 12.68
C PHE A 190 -4.10 1.72 12.37
N GLY A 191 -3.90 0.56 11.73
CA GLY A 191 -5.00 -0.36 11.40
C GLY A 191 -5.74 -0.87 12.65
N LEU A 192 -5.01 -1.21 13.71
CA LEU A 192 -5.59 -1.65 14.98
C LEU A 192 -6.39 -0.51 15.66
N LEU A 193 -5.84 0.70 15.69
CA LEU A 193 -6.52 1.88 16.24
C LEU A 193 -7.77 2.24 15.44
N LEU A 194 -7.72 2.13 14.11
CA LEU A 194 -8.86 2.36 13.24
C LEU A 194 -9.97 1.32 13.49
N ALA A 195 -9.60 0.03 13.53
CA ALA A 195 -10.55 -1.05 13.80
C ALA A 195 -11.23 -0.87 15.18
N LEU A 196 -10.44 -0.58 16.21
CA LEU A 196 -10.95 -0.33 17.54
C LEU A 196 -11.85 0.91 17.57
N GLY A 197 -11.45 2.00 16.91
CA GLY A 197 -12.26 3.23 16.83
C GLY A 197 -13.61 3.00 16.17
N ILE A 198 -13.65 2.21 15.07
CA ILE A 198 -14.92 1.84 14.42
C ILE A 198 -15.77 0.95 15.30
N ALA A 199 -15.18 -0.01 16.01
CA ALA A 199 -15.90 -0.90 16.93
C ALA A 199 -16.55 -0.11 18.07
N LEU A 200 -15.81 0.82 18.70
CA LEU A 200 -16.34 1.65 19.79
C LEU A 200 -17.39 2.68 19.34
N ALA A 201 -17.32 3.15 18.11
CA ALA A 201 -18.31 4.10 17.57
C ALA A 201 -19.66 3.44 17.24
N ARG A 202 -19.75 2.10 17.25
CA ARG A 202 -20.97 1.32 17.02
C ARG A 202 -21.67 0.89 18.31
N CYS A 203 -21.02 1.05 19.46
CA CYS A 203 -21.60 0.84 20.79
C CYS A 203 -22.19 2.14 21.33
#